data_9ac3b14d5d877cc73f7bb9007ae45578
#
_entry.id   9ac3b14d5d877cc73f7bb9007ae45578
#
_cell.length_a   1.000
_cell.length_b   1.000
_cell.length_c   1.000
_cell.angle_alpha   90.00
_cell.angle_beta   90.00
_cell.angle_gamma   90.00
#
_symmetry.space_group_name_H-M   'P 1'
#
loop_
_entity.id
_entity.type
_entity.pdbx_description
1 polymer ?
#
loop_
_entity_poly.entity_id
_entity_poly.type
_entity_poly.pdbx_seq_one_letter_code
_entity_poly.pdbx_strand_id
1 'polypeptide(L)'
;MFFEKYTKNHGKFRQNQKNIYNVRTMKFFPENYPEEYIHGEVEFFGKKFFVNENVLIPRLETESLVRRARKILANESFVSVADIGSGSGIIGISVADLVREIFFIDISKNALEVARKNFEKNREKYFPDCDGNFWNQDLLEKIPKHWENGKILLLTNLPYIKNDDWENMSEDTRFEPKTALFGGEKTGFELYEKLFIEIFEKKLHGVILIEF
;
A
#
# COMPACT_ATOMS: atom_id res chain seq x y z
N MET A 1 37.08 14.69 11.43
CA MET A 1 38.16 15.46 10.78
C MET A 1 37.98 15.64 9.26
N PHE A 2 37.15 14.88 8.57
CA PHE A 2 36.83 15.07 7.15
C PHE A 2 35.66 16.05 6.92
N PHE A 3 34.74 16.17 7.85
CA PHE A 3 33.56 17.04 7.76
C PHE A 3 33.88 18.54 7.90
N GLU A 4 34.88 18.92 8.72
CA GLU A 4 35.25 20.32 8.91
C GLU A 4 36.00 20.94 7.72
N LYS A 5 36.60 20.12 6.84
CA LYS A 5 37.31 20.62 5.65
C LYS A 5 36.37 20.96 4.50
N TYR A 6 35.17 20.36 4.45
CA TYR A 6 34.20 20.60 3.37
C TYR A 6 33.37 21.88 3.58
N THR A 7 33.17 22.25 4.85
CA THR A 7 32.36 23.44 5.18
C THR A 7 33.15 24.77 5.06
N LYS A 8 34.50 24.72 5.06
CA LYS A 8 35.33 25.95 5.01
C LYS A 8 35.59 26.53 3.61
N ASN A 9 35.35 25.78 2.54
CA ASN A 9 35.70 26.23 1.18
C ASN A 9 34.52 26.63 0.27
N HIS A 10 33.28 26.58 0.73
CA HIS A 10 32.12 26.99 -0.08
C HIS A 10 31.27 28.02 0.67
N GLY A 11 31.91 29.12 1.05
CA GLY A 11 31.20 30.33 1.48
C GLY A 11 30.49 30.97 0.31
N LYS A 12 29.26 30.61 0.09
CA LYS A 12 28.11 31.24 -0.56
C LYS A 12 27.20 30.18 -1.18
N PHE A 13 26.57 29.35 -0.34
CA PHE A 13 25.40 28.61 -0.79
C PHE A 13 24.21 29.57 -0.78
N ARG A 14 23.62 29.80 -1.96
CA ARG A 14 22.34 30.49 -2.09
C ARG A 14 21.28 29.69 -1.32
N GLN A 15 20.62 30.36 -0.38
CA GLN A 15 19.41 29.91 0.29
C GLN A 15 18.29 29.71 -0.73
N ASN A 16 18.16 28.54 -1.38
CA ASN A 16 16.94 28.20 -2.11
C ASN A 16 16.94 26.75 -2.68
N GLN A 17 17.76 25.86 -2.16
CA GLN A 17 17.58 24.42 -2.46
C GLN A 17 17.77 23.62 -1.19
N LYS A 18 16.68 23.10 -0.64
CA LYS A 18 16.72 22.13 0.46
C LYS A 18 17.05 20.77 -0.11
N ASN A 19 18.33 20.43 -0.17
CA ASN A 19 18.77 19.08 -0.51
C ASN A 19 18.83 18.24 0.75
N ILE A 20 18.16 17.12 0.77
CA ILE A 20 18.17 16.15 1.87
C ILE A 20 19.22 15.08 1.56
N TYR A 21 20.10 14.79 2.52
CA TYR A 21 21.14 13.78 2.39
C TYR A 21 20.90 12.65 3.39
N ASN A 22 20.81 11.43 2.92
CA ASN A 22 20.86 10.27 3.80
C ASN A 22 22.32 9.97 4.15
N VAL A 23 22.72 10.29 5.37
CA VAL A 23 24.11 10.15 5.87
C VAL A 23 24.59 8.68 5.85
N ARG A 24 23.66 7.70 5.95
CA ARG A 24 24.00 6.27 5.92
C ARG A 24 24.35 5.76 4.53
N THR A 25 23.78 6.33 3.48
CA THR A 25 23.93 5.83 2.11
C THR A 25 24.65 6.81 1.19
N MET A 26 24.90 8.06 1.63
CA MET A 26 25.41 9.18 0.81
C MET A 26 24.59 9.40 -0.48
N LYS A 27 23.30 9.04 -0.48
CA LYS A 27 22.41 9.27 -1.62
C LYS A 27 21.93 10.72 -1.62
N PHE A 28 21.97 11.32 -2.79
CA PHE A 28 21.33 12.61 -3.06
C PHE A 28 19.89 12.35 -3.47
N PHE A 29 18.95 13.05 -2.87
CA PHE A 29 17.54 12.98 -3.22
C PHE A 29 17.10 14.31 -3.83
N PRO A 30 16.22 14.31 -4.83
CA PRO A 30 15.62 15.53 -5.37
C PRO A 30 14.92 16.36 -4.31
N GLU A 31 14.70 17.64 -4.59
CA GLU A 31 13.78 18.46 -3.81
C GLU A 31 12.38 17.83 -3.83
N ASN A 32 11.67 17.89 -2.70
CA ASN A 32 10.35 17.29 -2.50
C ASN A 32 10.27 15.74 -2.63
N TYR A 33 11.43 15.04 -2.61
CA TYR A 33 11.41 13.58 -2.52
C TYR A 33 10.83 13.15 -1.16
N PRO A 34 9.87 12.19 -1.13
CA PRO A 34 9.18 11.79 0.11
C PRO A 34 10.15 11.33 1.20
N GLU A 35 10.00 11.88 2.39
CA GLU A 35 10.84 11.51 3.55
C GLU A 35 10.64 10.04 3.94
N GLU A 36 9.44 9.51 3.73
CA GLU A 36 9.10 8.11 3.98
C GLU A 36 9.97 7.16 3.14
N TYR A 37 10.24 7.51 1.89
CA TYR A 37 11.14 6.71 1.04
C TYR A 37 12.62 6.89 1.40
N ILE A 38 13.00 8.07 1.92
CA ILE A 38 14.36 8.30 2.42
C ILE A 38 14.61 7.44 3.66
N HIS A 39 13.65 7.39 4.57
CA HIS A 39 13.71 6.59 5.80
C HIS A 39 13.44 5.11 5.54
N GLY A 40 12.69 4.79 4.49
CA GLY A 40 12.29 3.44 4.12
C GLY A 40 11.31 2.81 5.12
N GLU A 41 10.68 3.62 5.99
CA GLU A 41 9.76 3.13 7.01
C GLU A 41 8.71 4.19 7.34
N VAL A 42 7.46 3.73 7.57
CA VAL A 42 6.37 4.54 8.10
C VAL A 42 5.71 3.84 9.28
N GLU A 43 5.07 4.60 10.14
CA GLU A 43 4.18 4.07 11.16
C GLU A 43 2.73 4.18 10.68
N PHE A 44 1.97 3.07 10.78
CA PHE A 44 0.57 3.02 10.41
C PHE A 44 -0.15 2.05 11.36
N PHE A 45 -1.26 2.45 11.91
CA PHE A 45 -2.09 1.68 12.83
C PHE A 45 -1.29 1.00 13.96
N GLY A 46 -0.32 1.73 14.54
CA GLY A 46 0.56 1.28 15.61
C GLY A 46 1.59 0.21 15.23
N LYS A 47 1.82 -0.02 13.93
CA LYS A 47 2.82 -0.93 13.40
C LYS A 47 3.79 -0.20 12.47
N LYS A 48 5.00 -0.74 12.33
CA LYS A 48 6.03 -0.20 11.43
C LYS A 48 6.06 -0.96 10.13
N PHE A 49 5.97 -0.24 9.02
CA PHE A 49 5.97 -0.77 7.67
C PHE A 49 7.15 -0.25 6.87
N PHE A 50 7.81 -1.14 6.15
CA PHE A 50 8.77 -0.76 5.12
C PHE A 50 8.03 -0.20 3.91
N VAL A 51 8.54 0.90 3.35
CA VAL A 51 8.06 1.51 2.12
C VAL A 51 9.21 1.91 1.22
N ASN A 52 8.98 1.91 -0.07
CA ASN A 52 9.88 2.42 -1.10
C ASN A 52 9.07 2.86 -2.33
N GLU A 53 9.73 3.31 -3.37
CA GLU A 53 9.13 3.80 -4.62
C GLU A 53 8.27 2.78 -5.40
N ASN A 54 8.14 1.55 -4.93
CA ASN A 54 7.28 0.54 -5.55
C ASN A 54 5.86 0.48 -4.96
N VAL A 55 5.59 1.24 -3.90
CA VAL A 55 4.29 1.23 -3.19
C VAL A 55 3.83 2.62 -2.86
N LEU A 56 2.52 2.81 -2.79
CA LEU A 56 1.91 4.03 -2.26
C LEU A 56 2.37 4.26 -0.82
N ILE A 57 2.68 5.50 -0.47
CA ILE A 57 2.90 5.89 0.92
C ILE A 57 1.55 5.83 1.66
N PRO A 58 1.47 5.09 2.79
CA PRO A 58 0.24 4.98 3.57
C PRO A 58 -0.39 6.31 3.91
N ARG A 59 -1.69 6.46 3.66
CA ARG A 59 -2.48 7.65 4.01
C ARG A 59 -3.18 7.46 5.35
N LEU A 60 -3.34 8.53 6.12
CA LEU A 60 -4.02 8.46 7.43
C LEU A 60 -5.50 8.09 7.29
N GLU A 61 -6.13 8.50 6.20
CA GLU A 61 -7.53 8.20 5.87
C GLU A 61 -7.77 6.69 5.81
N THR A 62 -6.78 5.92 5.34
CA THR A 62 -6.83 4.45 5.23
C THR A 62 -7.01 3.77 6.59
N GLU A 63 -6.62 4.41 7.70
CA GLU A 63 -6.93 3.88 9.03
C GLU A 63 -8.44 3.76 9.29
N SER A 64 -9.27 4.59 8.67
CA SER A 64 -10.72 4.52 8.81
C SER A 64 -11.28 3.25 8.19
N LEU A 65 -10.77 2.84 7.03
CA LEU A 65 -11.09 1.56 6.41
C LEU A 65 -10.68 0.39 7.32
N VAL A 66 -9.47 0.42 7.87
CA VAL A 66 -8.97 -0.61 8.80
C VAL A 66 -9.85 -0.70 10.05
N ARG A 67 -10.21 0.43 10.69
CA ARG A 67 -11.12 0.44 11.86
C ARG A 67 -12.48 -0.19 11.53
N ARG A 68 -13.01 0.10 10.34
CA ARG A 68 -14.26 -0.48 9.87
C ARG A 68 -14.16 -1.99 9.65
N ALA A 69 -13.09 -2.43 8.97
CA ALA A 69 -12.80 -3.84 8.74
C ALA A 69 -12.69 -4.62 10.07
N ARG A 70 -11.92 -4.11 11.02
CA ARG A 70 -11.77 -4.71 12.35
C ARG A 70 -13.08 -4.84 13.10
N LYS A 71 -13.96 -3.81 13.01
CA LYS A 71 -15.29 -3.86 13.61
C LYS A 71 -16.17 -4.96 13.00
N ILE A 72 -16.11 -5.15 11.70
CA ILE A 72 -16.84 -6.20 10.99
C ILE A 72 -16.30 -7.57 11.39
N LEU A 73 -14.97 -7.77 11.34
CA LEU A 73 -14.32 -9.03 11.70
C LEU A 73 -14.55 -9.44 13.17
N ALA A 74 -14.74 -8.48 14.07
CA ALA A 74 -15.07 -8.78 15.47
C ALA A 74 -16.50 -9.28 15.67
N ASN A 75 -17.41 -9.07 14.71
CA ASN A 75 -18.84 -9.38 14.85
C ASN A 75 -19.31 -10.45 13.85
N GLU A 76 -18.54 -10.73 12.81
CA GLU A 76 -18.93 -11.62 11.72
C GLU A 76 -17.77 -12.52 11.32
N SER A 77 -18.08 -13.75 10.93
CA SER A 77 -17.09 -14.74 10.48
C SER A 77 -16.99 -14.71 8.96
N PHE A 78 -15.77 -14.79 8.47
CA PHE A 78 -15.43 -14.88 7.06
C PHE A 78 -14.51 -16.07 6.81
N VAL A 79 -14.64 -16.72 5.65
CA VAL A 79 -13.74 -17.82 5.27
C VAL A 79 -12.37 -17.30 4.88
N SER A 80 -12.30 -16.07 4.33
CA SER A 80 -11.06 -15.39 3.97
C SER A 80 -11.23 -13.88 3.98
N VAL A 81 -10.11 -13.20 4.10
CA VAL A 81 -9.95 -11.75 3.87
C VAL A 81 -8.98 -11.55 2.73
N ALA A 82 -9.27 -10.61 1.84
CA ALA A 82 -8.34 -10.23 0.77
C ALA A 82 -8.12 -8.71 0.72
N ASP A 83 -6.87 -8.33 0.59
CA ASP A 83 -6.38 -6.98 0.36
C ASP A 83 -6.07 -6.85 -1.13
N ILE A 84 -6.97 -6.18 -1.88
CA ILE A 84 -6.93 -6.04 -3.34
C ILE A 84 -6.24 -4.72 -3.70
N GLY A 85 -5.20 -4.78 -4.54
CA GLY A 85 -4.30 -3.66 -4.74
C GLY A 85 -3.48 -3.42 -3.47
N SER A 86 -2.91 -4.49 -2.90
CA SER A 86 -2.38 -4.50 -1.53
C SER A 86 -1.21 -3.55 -1.30
N GLY A 87 -0.48 -3.13 -2.35
CA GLY A 87 0.64 -2.22 -2.23
C GLY A 87 1.66 -2.69 -1.19
N SER A 88 1.85 -1.92 -0.12
CA SER A 88 2.72 -2.28 1.00
C SER A 88 2.12 -3.30 1.98
N GLY A 89 0.86 -3.73 1.76
CA GLY A 89 0.13 -4.69 2.60
C GLY A 89 -0.45 -4.09 3.88
N ILE A 90 -0.47 -2.77 4.02
CA ILE A 90 -0.84 -2.12 5.30
C ILE A 90 -2.25 -2.43 5.75
N ILE A 91 -3.21 -2.50 4.81
CA ILE A 91 -4.63 -2.76 5.14
C ILE A 91 -4.76 -4.18 5.67
N GLY A 92 -4.31 -5.16 4.88
CA GLY A 92 -4.38 -6.56 5.25
C GLY A 92 -3.63 -6.90 6.53
N ILE A 93 -2.38 -6.43 6.67
CA ILE A 93 -1.56 -6.66 7.86
C ILE A 93 -2.18 -6.05 9.11
N SER A 94 -2.92 -4.94 8.97
CA SER A 94 -3.56 -4.27 10.10
C SER A 94 -4.82 -5.00 10.63
N VAL A 95 -5.30 -6.03 9.93
CA VAL A 95 -6.41 -6.90 10.36
C VAL A 95 -5.99 -8.36 10.56
N ALA A 96 -4.75 -8.71 10.26
CA ALA A 96 -4.25 -10.08 10.25
C ALA A 96 -4.35 -10.81 11.62
N ASP A 97 -4.36 -10.06 12.73
CA ASP A 97 -4.56 -10.59 14.07
C ASP A 97 -6.00 -11.11 14.35
N LEU A 98 -6.94 -10.82 13.46
CA LEU A 98 -8.35 -11.21 13.58
C LEU A 98 -8.72 -12.39 12.65
N VAL A 99 -7.80 -12.87 11.83
CA VAL A 99 -8.07 -13.86 10.79
C VAL A 99 -6.98 -14.94 10.76
N ARG A 100 -7.32 -16.12 10.22
CA ARG A 100 -6.35 -17.22 10.06
C ARG A 100 -5.67 -17.21 8.71
N GLU A 101 -6.29 -16.59 7.73
CA GLU A 101 -5.78 -16.51 6.36
C GLU A 101 -6.11 -15.17 5.75
N ILE A 102 -5.12 -14.59 5.06
CA ILE A 102 -5.30 -13.37 4.30
C ILE A 102 -4.62 -13.47 2.94
N PHE A 103 -5.25 -12.90 1.93
CA PHE A 103 -4.71 -12.80 0.58
C PHE A 103 -4.29 -11.36 0.29
N PHE A 104 -3.05 -11.20 -0.14
CA PHE A 104 -2.51 -9.95 -0.69
C PHE A 104 -2.45 -10.11 -2.20
N ILE A 105 -3.24 -9.30 -2.91
CA ILE A 105 -3.37 -9.38 -4.36
C ILE A 105 -2.94 -8.05 -4.95
N ASP A 106 -1.97 -8.09 -5.86
CA ASP A 106 -1.47 -6.91 -6.55
C ASP A 106 -0.94 -7.25 -7.94
N ILE A 107 -1.14 -6.36 -8.89
CA ILE A 107 -0.59 -6.48 -10.24
C ILE A 107 0.92 -6.27 -10.25
N SER A 108 1.46 -5.49 -9.31
CA SER A 108 2.87 -5.21 -9.16
C SER A 108 3.57 -6.27 -8.31
N LYS A 109 4.43 -7.06 -8.94
CA LYS A 109 5.29 -8.02 -8.22
C LYS A 109 6.16 -7.32 -7.17
N ASN A 110 6.69 -6.13 -7.48
CA ASN A 110 7.53 -5.38 -6.57
C ASN A 110 6.75 -4.91 -5.33
N ALA A 111 5.48 -4.51 -5.50
CA ALA A 111 4.61 -4.17 -4.38
C ALA A 111 4.36 -5.39 -3.48
N LEU A 112 4.09 -6.56 -4.06
CA LEU A 112 3.94 -7.80 -3.29
C LEU A 112 5.20 -8.23 -2.54
N GLU A 113 6.39 -7.94 -3.05
CA GLU A 113 7.65 -8.17 -2.32
C GLU A 113 7.74 -7.26 -1.09
N VAL A 114 7.29 -6.01 -1.20
CA VAL A 114 7.17 -5.09 -0.07
C VAL A 114 6.13 -5.59 0.94
N ALA A 115 4.94 -5.97 0.47
CA ALA A 115 3.88 -6.53 1.32
C ALA A 115 4.34 -7.77 2.08
N ARG A 116 5.02 -8.70 1.41
CA ARG A 116 5.59 -9.91 2.03
C ARG A 116 6.60 -9.56 3.11
N LYS A 117 7.54 -8.65 2.82
CA LYS A 117 8.52 -8.18 3.79
C LYS A 117 7.86 -7.58 5.03
N ASN A 118 6.80 -6.80 4.84
CA ASN A 118 6.04 -6.20 5.93
C ASN A 118 5.25 -7.24 6.72
N PHE A 119 4.66 -8.21 6.05
CA PHE A 119 3.94 -9.31 6.68
C PHE A 119 4.88 -10.11 7.59
N GLU A 120 6.00 -10.59 7.08
CA GLU A 120 6.98 -11.37 7.85
C GLU A 120 7.56 -10.55 9.02
N LYS A 121 7.86 -9.28 8.81
CA LYS A 121 8.36 -8.37 9.86
C LYS A 121 7.39 -8.24 11.05
N ASN A 122 6.09 -8.28 10.78
CA ASN A 122 5.06 -8.04 11.80
C ASN A 122 4.44 -9.34 12.36
N ARG A 123 4.56 -10.47 11.62
CA ARG A 123 3.86 -11.73 11.90
C ARG A 123 4.11 -12.26 13.31
N GLU A 124 5.37 -12.49 13.66
CA GLU A 124 5.73 -13.12 14.93
C GLU A 124 5.17 -12.35 16.14
N LYS A 125 5.21 -11.01 16.06
CA LYS A 125 4.80 -10.15 17.18
C LYS A 125 3.30 -9.96 17.29
N TYR A 126 2.58 -9.88 16.17
CA TYR A 126 1.20 -9.40 16.15
C TYR A 126 0.16 -10.43 15.71
N PHE A 127 0.54 -11.39 14.86
CA PHE A 127 -0.41 -12.37 14.29
C PHE A 127 0.27 -13.70 13.88
N PRO A 128 0.90 -14.43 14.85
CA PRO A 128 1.69 -15.64 14.55
C PRO A 128 0.90 -16.73 13.86
N ASP A 129 -0.42 -16.79 14.10
CA ASP A 129 -1.33 -17.83 13.60
C ASP A 129 -2.01 -17.48 12.26
N CYS A 130 -1.66 -16.33 11.64
CA CYS A 130 -2.21 -15.93 10.36
C CYS A 130 -1.30 -16.37 9.20
N ASP A 131 -1.87 -16.98 8.18
CA ASP A 131 -1.18 -17.31 6.93
C ASP A 131 -1.41 -16.24 5.88
N GLY A 132 -0.31 -15.76 5.28
CA GLY A 132 -0.32 -14.77 4.21
C GLY A 132 -0.13 -15.40 2.84
N ASN A 133 -1.08 -15.20 1.94
CA ASN A 133 -1.04 -15.64 0.55
C ASN A 133 -0.79 -14.42 -0.37
N PHE A 134 0.24 -14.46 -1.21
CA PHE A 134 0.65 -13.34 -2.06
C PHE A 134 0.47 -13.71 -3.53
N TRP A 135 -0.49 -13.09 -4.20
CA TRP A 135 -0.89 -13.41 -5.56
C TRP A 135 -0.61 -12.25 -6.51
N ASN A 136 0.35 -12.46 -7.43
CA ASN A 136 0.63 -11.48 -8.48
C ASN A 136 -0.32 -11.71 -9.65
N GLN A 137 -1.36 -10.88 -9.69
CA GLN A 137 -2.41 -10.94 -10.71
C GLN A 137 -3.18 -9.62 -10.78
N ASP A 138 -3.98 -9.46 -11.81
CA ASP A 138 -4.89 -8.34 -11.96
C ASP A 138 -6.21 -8.65 -11.24
N LEU A 139 -6.52 -7.87 -10.20
CA LEU A 139 -7.72 -7.96 -9.38
C LEU A 139 -8.05 -9.42 -8.98
N LEU A 140 -9.26 -9.89 -9.33
CA LEU A 140 -9.76 -11.22 -9.01
C LEU A 140 -9.64 -12.21 -10.18
N GLU A 141 -8.61 -12.06 -11.05
CA GLU A 141 -8.39 -12.98 -12.20
C GLU A 141 -8.52 -14.45 -11.78
N LYS A 142 -7.90 -14.81 -10.68
CA LYS A 142 -8.04 -16.11 -10.01
C LYS A 142 -8.53 -15.92 -8.59
N ILE A 143 -9.30 -16.90 -8.11
CA ILE A 143 -9.79 -16.95 -6.73
C ILE A 143 -9.55 -18.34 -6.14
N PRO A 144 -9.37 -18.47 -4.82
CA PRO A 144 -9.35 -19.75 -4.14
C PRO A 144 -10.72 -20.45 -4.27
N LYS A 145 -10.71 -21.77 -4.47
CA LYS A 145 -11.94 -22.54 -4.65
C LYS A 145 -12.95 -22.37 -3.49
N HIS A 146 -12.44 -22.22 -2.27
CA HIS A 146 -13.32 -22.09 -1.08
C HIS A 146 -14.05 -20.73 -1.03
N TRP A 147 -13.67 -19.75 -1.85
CA TRP A 147 -14.40 -18.47 -1.95
C TRP A 147 -15.74 -18.61 -2.67
N GLU A 148 -15.90 -19.60 -3.55
CA GLU A 148 -17.14 -19.83 -4.32
C GLU A 148 -18.35 -20.05 -3.41
N ASN A 149 -18.15 -20.64 -2.22
CA ASN A 149 -19.23 -20.99 -1.30
C ASN A 149 -19.07 -20.36 0.08
N GLY A 150 -18.11 -19.48 0.24
CA GLY A 150 -17.77 -18.85 1.51
C GLY A 150 -18.10 -17.36 1.54
N LYS A 151 -18.31 -16.83 2.74
CA LYS A 151 -18.41 -15.39 2.96
C LYS A 151 -17.02 -14.79 3.05
N ILE A 152 -16.68 -13.86 2.14
CA ILE A 152 -15.37 -13.22 2.09
C ILE A 152 -15.44 -11.74 2.47
N LEU A 153 -14.35 -11.19 2.99
CA LEU A 153 -14.18 -9.76 3.19
C LEU A 153 -13.11 -9.26 2.22
N LEU A 154 -13.51 -8.40 1.30
CA LEU A 154 -12.61 -7.69 0.39
C LEU A 154 -12.31 -6.31 0.94
N LEU A 155 -11.04 -5.98 1.02
CA LEU A 155 -10.51 -4.68 1.43
C LEU A 155 -9.76 -4.09 0.25
N THR A 156 -9.96 -2.82 -0.05
CA THR A 156 -9.28 -2.22 -1.19
C THR A 156 -9.18 -0.71 -1.09
N ASN A 157 -8.02 -0.19 -1.50
CA ASN A 157 -7.75 1.20 -1.83
C ASN A 157 -7.08 1.20 -3.22
N LEU A 158 -7.89 0.98 -4.27
CA LEU A 158 -7.39 0.96 -5.65
C LEU A 158 -7.12 2.37 -6.15
N PRO A 159 -6.22 2.51 -7.13
CA PRO A 159 -6.02 3.77 -7.83
C PRO A 159 -7.34 4.31 -8.41
N TYR A 160 -7.57 5.61 -8.24
CA TYR A 160 -8.80 6.28 -8.70
C TYR A 160 -8.55 7.64 -9.34
N ILE A 161 -7.30 8.04 -9.51
CA ILE A 161 -6.95 9.28 -10.18
C ILE A 161 -7.03 9.07 -11.69
N LYS A 162 -7.62 10.04 -12.41
CA LYS A 162 -7.65 10.02 -13.86
C LYS A 162 -6.25 10.27 -14.43
N ASN A 163 -5.88 9.57 -15.49
CA ASN A 163 -4.54 9.68 -16.09
C ASN A 163 -4.14 11.12 -16.48
N ASP A 164 -5.11 11.94 -16.89
CA ASP A 164 -4.88 13.34 -17.30
C ASP A 164 -4.59 14.29 -16.11
N ASP A 165 -4.87 13.86 -14.86
CA ASP A 165 -4.70 14.70 -13.68
C ASP A 165 -3.27 14.73 -13.12
N TRP A 166 -2.31 14.14 -13.83
CA TRP A 166 -0.90 14.13 -13.44
C TRP A 166 -0.32 15.51 -13.13
N GLU A 167 -0.66 16.52 -13.93
CA GLU A 167 -0.13 17.87 -13.77
C GLU A 167 -0.69 18.59 -12.53
N ASN A 168 -1.84 18.14 -12.04
CA ASN A 168 -2.51 18.69 -10.86
C ASN A 168 -2.02 18.08 -9.54
N MET A 169 -1.20 17.04 -9.60
CA MET A 169 -0.70 16.34 -8.41
C MET A 169 0.43 17.11 -7.74
N SER A 170 0.52 16.98 -6.43
CA SER A 170 1.64 17.51 -5.65
C SER A 170 2.97 16.90 -6.10
N GLU A 171 4.05 17.67 -5.93
CA GLU A 171 5.37 17.25 -6.43
C GLU A 171 5.89 15.98 -5.75
N ASP A 172 5.63 15.81 -4.45
CA ASP A 172 5.99 14.63 -3.68
C ASP A 172 5.26 13.37 -4.16
N THR A 173 3.94 13.47 -4.44
CA THR A 173 3.13 12.35 -4.96
C THR A 173 3.64 11.86 -6.33
N ARG A 174 4.30 12.72 -7.11
CA ARG A 174 4.87 12.33 -8.41
C ARG A 174 6.02 11.32 -8.30
N PHE A 175 6.59 11.12 -7.13
CA PHE A 175 7.59 10.07 -6.88
C PHE A 175 6.96 8.71 -6.58
N GLU A 176 5.66 8.67 -6.34
CA GLU A 176 4.95 7.42 -6.07
C GLU A 176 4.66 6.65 -7.38
N PRO A 177 4.48 5.32 -7.33
CA PRO A 177 4.31 4.54 -8.55
C PRO A 177 2.98 4.88 -9.23
N LYS A 178 3.04 5.16 -10.53
CA LYS A 178 1.85 5.49 -11.33
C LYS A 178 0.76 4.42 -11.26
N THR A 179 1.16 3.17 -11.14
CA THR A 179 0.25 2.02 -10.98
C THR A 179 -0.52 2.04 -9.65
N ALA A 180 -0.09 2.82 -8.67
CA ALA A 180 -0.78 3.00 -7.40
C ALA A 180 -1.64 4.27 -7.35
N LEU A 181 -1.58 5.12 -8.38
CA LEU A 181 -2.27 6.42 -8.42
C LEU A 181 -3.39 6.43 -9.46
N PHE A 182 -3.12 5.91 -10.69
CA PHE A 182 -4.02 6.06 -11.83
C PHE A 182 -4.93 4.85 -12.01
N GLY A 183 -6.23 5.10 -11.94
CA GLY A 183 -7.28 4.09 -12.08
C GLY A 183 -7.84 3.96 -13.49
N GLY A 184 -7.51 4.91 -14.40
CA GLY A 184 -7.97 4.85 -15.78
C GLY A 184 -7.95 6.17 -16.54
N GLU A 185 -8.34 6.14 -17.81
CA GLU A 185 -8.29 7.29 -18.72
C GLU A 185 -9.57 8.13 -18.72
N LYS A 186 -10.73 7.51 -18.44
CA LYS A 186 -12.04 8.16 -18.59
C LYS A 186 -12.50 8.83 -17.30
N THR A 187 -12.61 8.06 -16.26
CA THR A 187 -13.16 8.49 -14.96
C THR A 187 -12.15 8.39 -13.82
N GLY A 188 -11.14 7.53 -13.96
CA GLY A 188 -10.24 7.11 -12.90
C GLY A 188 -10.78 5.92 -12.10
N PHE A 189 -12.07 5.55 -12.24
CA PHE A 189 -12.72 4.47 -11.49
C PHE A 189 -12.80 3.15 -12.25
N GLU A 190 -12.13 3.02 -13.38
CA GLU A 190 -12.20 1.84 -14.25
C GLU A 190 -11.77 0.55 -13.54
N LEU A 191 -10.83 0.64 -12.60
CA LEU A 191 -10.41 -0.52 -11.80
C LEU A 191 -11.51 -0.98 -10.83
N TYR A 192 -12.25 -0.05 -10.23
CA TYR A 192 -13.39 -0.39 -9.38
C TYR A 192 -14.53 -0.99 -10.21
N GLU A 193 -14.83 -0.43 -11.38
CA GLU A 193 -15.83 -0.98 -12.28
C GLU A 193 -15.50 -2.43 -12.66
N LYS A 194 -14.23 -2.69 -13.03
CA LYS A 194 -13.74 -4.04 -13.34
C LYS A 194 -13.86 -4.96 -12.13
N LEU A 195 -13.43 -4.52 -10.94
CA LEU A 195 -13.53 -5.31 -9.72
C LEU A 195 -14.97 -5.73 -9.42
N PHE A 196 -15.94 -4.82 -9.54
CA PHE A 196 -17.35 -5.14 -9.32
C PHE A 196 -17.89 -6.12 -10.35
N ILE A 197 -17.50 -6.02 -11.62
CA ILE A 197 -17.86 -6.98 -12.66
C ILE A 197 -17.34 -8.37 -12.30
N GLU A 198 -16.06 -8.49 -11.91
CA GLU A 198 -15.45 -9.76 -11.52
C GLU A 198 -16.11 -10.38 -10.27
N ILE A 199 -16.46 -9.57 -9.26
CA ILE A 199 -17.22 -10.04 -8.07
C ILE A 199 -18.57 -10.63 -8.49
N PHE A 200 -19.29 -9.95 -9.39
CA PHE A 200 -20.58 -10.39 -9.86
C PHE A 200 -20.49 -11.67 -10.72
N GLU A 201 -19.57 -11.72 -11.69
CA GLU A 201 -19.37 -12.87 -12.57
C GLU A 201 -18.96 -14.12 -11.81
N LYS A 202 -18.09 -13.96 -10.80
CA LYS A 202 -17.63 -15.06 -9.92
C LYS A 202 -18.63 -15.40 -8.81
N LYS A 203 -19.76 -14.68 -8.73
CA LYS A 203 -20.82 -14.87 -7.72
C LYS A 203 -20.29 -14.88 -6.30
N LEU A 204 -19.33 -14.01 -6.00
CA LEU A 204 -18.73 -13.93 -4.67
C LEU A 204 -19.73 -13.36 -3.65
N HIS A 205 -19.74 -13.95 -2.47
CA HIS A 205 -20.59 -13.54 -1.35
C HIS A 205 -19.76 -12.92 -0.24
N GLY A 206 -20.18 -11.79 0.31
CA GLY A 206 -19.46 -11.19 1.42
C GLY A 206 -19.65 -9.69 1.56
N VAL A 207 -18.59 -9.05 2.03
CA VAL A 207 -18.53 -7.60 2.24
C VAL A 207 -17.32 -7.06 1.49
N ILE A 208 -17.48 -5.91 0.88
CA ILE A 208 -16.38 -5.13 0.34
C ILE A 208 -16.29 -3.78 1.06
N LEU A 209 -15.10 -3.41 1.50
CA LEU A 209 -14.77 -2.09 2.01
C LEU A 209 -13.83 -1.40 1.04
N ILE A 210 -14.18 -0.20 0.66
CA ILE A 210 -13.51 0.60 -0.36
C ILE A 210 -13.09 1.94 0.26
N GLU A 211 -11.90 2.41 -0.10
CA GLU A 211 -11.44 3.78 0.05
C GLU A 211 -11.27 4.41 -1.33
N PHE A 212 -11.68 5.67 -1.46
CA PHE A 212 -11.50 6.48 -2.67
C PHE A 212 -11.57 7.97 -2.35
#